data_0c0ab126817d8922ce58d1c0d790814f
#
_entry.id   0c0ab126817d8922ce58d1c0d790814f
#
_cell.length_a   1.000
_cell.length_b   1.000
_cell.length_c   1.000
_cell.angle_alpha   90.00
_cell.angle_beta   90.00
_cell.angle_gamma   90.00
#
_symmetry.space_group_name_H-M   'P 1'
#
loop_
_entity.id
_entity.type
_entity.pdbx_description
1 polymer ?
#
loop_
_entity_poly.entity_id
_entity_poly.type
_entity_poly.pdbx_seq_one_letter_code
_entity_poly.pdbx_strand_id
1 'polypeptide(L)'
;MLIFNRNKLKEEISELEAKKSQLIADTSKMEQMYDDLLHKANDAQDRYNELTGQINVIETRQEYGIPFYEMGISDLEKKRYYIQRDMDAAIAKGLYKITTPYLLNDSASKGKELQTATGAGLSYAINAYCADKERGLTANNLKKRKELIAKKFDCYQKKAGKIGLALNSAYIKKRLEIMDVNLAIDLKYKAEKAAIREEKRRLREQEQMLEEIAKEEARLERERKAMDVAFAKALTDDERAAIKGDMAKIDKRLNDLRYRREHNKAGWLYVISSPSLPGLTKLGCTRRLNPTIRVRELSSSSLPRPFVAHGFVFSDDCFALEAAIHKHFDDRRTVPDREFFNITPKEAIDVLENKFGVEVHFADCDEESEDDE
;
A
#
# COMPACT_ATOMS: atom_id res chain seq x y z
N MET A 1 58.57 47.54 21.68
CA MET A 1 57.34 47.38 20.86
C MET A 1 57.05 45.95 20.40
N LEU A 2 58.00 45.15 19.95
CA LEU A 2 57.81 43.78 19.46
C LEU A 2 57.36 42.78 20.52
N ILE A 3 57.74 42.87 21.78
CA ILE A 3 57.43 42.00 22.89
C ILE A 3 55.93 42.19 23.33
N PHE A 4 55.48 43.46 23.32
CA PHE A 4 54.10 43.80 23.68
C PHE A 4 53.09 43.27 22.67
N ASN A 5 53.45 43.26 21.38
CA ASN A 5 52.59 42.66 20.33
C ASN A 5 52.49 41.14 20.40
N ARG A 6 53.57 40.50 20.88
CA ARG A 6 53.56 38.98 21.03
C ARG A 6 52.70 38.48 22.16
N ASN A 7 52.59 39.24 23.26
CA ASN A 7 51.70 38.84 24.38
C ASN A 7 50.22 39.04 24.02
N LYS A 8 49.89 40.15 23.31
CA LYS A 8 48.55 40.40 22.84
C LYS A 8 48.07 39.33 21.81
N LEU A 9 48.99 38.90 20.92
CA LEU A 9 48.66 37.78 20.00
C LEU A 9 48.42 36.44 20.72
N LYS A 10 49.18 36.18 21.81
CA LYS A 10 48.98 34.98 22.62
C LYS A 10 47.62 34.98 23.35
N GLU A 11 47.19 36.15 23.87
CA GLU A 11 45.85 36.28 24.47
C GLU A 11 44.75 36.09 23.44
N GLU A 12 44.86 36.69 22.26
CA GLU A 12 43.91 36.53 21.16
C GLU A 12 43.83 35.07 20.67
N ILE A 13 44.94 34.33 20.59
CA ILE A 13 44.96 32.90 20.25
C ILE A 13 44.26 32.08 21.35
N SER A 14 44.54 32.36 22.62
CA SER A 14 43.90 31.66 23.74
C SER A 14 42.36 31.88 23.77
N GLU A 15 41.90 33.10 23.48
CA GLU A 15 40.46 33.42 23.36
C GLU A 15 39.81 32.72 22.18
N LEU A 16 40.49 32.61 21.05
CA LEU A 16 40.00 31.90 19.87
C LEU A 16 39.94 30.38 20.08
N GLU A 17 40.91 29.80 20.79
CA GLU A 17 40.92 28.40 21.17
C GLU A 17 39.78 28.07 22.15
N ALA A 18 39.51 28.97 23.11
CA ALA A 18 38.36 28.81 24.02
C ALA A 18 37.02 28.89 23.27
N LYS A 19 36.88 29.90 22.35
CA LYS A 19 35.69 30.00 21.51
C LYS A 19 35.52 28.78 20.61
N LYS A 20 36.58 28.25 20.03
CA LYS A 20 36.55 27.03 19.21
C LYS A 20 36.08 25.83 20.03
N SER A 21 36.58 25.64 21.24
CA SER A 21 36.19 24.58 22.14
C SER A 21 34.71 24.66 22.54
N GLN A 22 34.22 25.89 22.76
CA GLN A 22 32.82 26.12 23.07
C GLN A 22 31.91 25.84 21.88
N LEU A 23 32.27 26.24 20.68
CA LEU A 23 31.55 25.96 19.45
C LEU A 23 31.47 24.45 19.17
N ILE A 24 32.56 23.71 19.42
CA ILE A 24 32.58 22.25 19.27
C ILE A 24 31.59 21.60 20.26
N ALA A 25 31.57 22.06 21.52
CA ALA A 25 30.64 21.54 22.54
C ALA A 25 29.17 21.87 22.21
N ASP A 26 28.91 23.08 21.69
CA ASP A 26 27.56 23.50 21.28
C ASP A 26 27.08 22.73 20.04
N THR A 27 27.97 22.45 19.09
CA THR A 27 27.68 21.62 17.91
C THR A 27 27.34 20.20 18.32
N SER A 28 28.12 19.59 19.21
CA SER A 28 27.83 18.22 19.73
C SER A 28 26.51 18.14 20.49
N LYS A 29 26.14 19.20 21.26
CA LYS A 29 24.81 19.27 21.88
C LYS A 29 23.68 19.37 20.85
N MET A 30 23.87 20.16 19.80
CA MET A 30 22.88 20.27 18.72
C MET A 30 22.71 18.96 17.98
N GLU A 31 23.79 18.23 17.72
CA GLU A 31 23.73 16.89 17.10
C GLU A 31 22.94 15.92 17.98
N GLN A 32 23.20 15.88 19.29
CA GLN A 32 22.42 15.05 20.20
C GLN A 32 20.92 15.42 20.24
N MET A 33 20.61 16.71 20.26
CA MET A 33 19.22 17.17 20.21
C MET A 33 18.55 16.82 18.87
N TYR A 34 19.28 16.87 17.77
CA TYR A 34 18.78 16.48 16.47
C TYR A 34 18.47 14.98 16.41
N ASP A 35 19.35 14.12 16.92
CA ASP A 35 19.15 12.68 17.00
C ASP A 35 17.94 12.33 17.89
N ASP A 36 17.79 12.98 19.03
CA ASP A 36 16.62 12.81 19.91
C ASP A 36 15.31 13.23 19.24
N LEU A 37 15.33 14.32 18.47
CA LEU A 37 14.18 14.77 17.70
C LEU A 37 13.84 13.81 16.56
N LEU A 38 14.86 13.28 15.90
CA LEU A 38 14.71 12.30 14.82
C LEU A 38 14.08 10.99 15.36
N HIS A 39 14.55 10.49 16.53
CA HIS A 39 13.94 9.35 17.19
C HIS A 39 12.47 9.60 17.55
N LYS A 40 12.16 10.74 18.14
CA LYS A 40 10.76 11.11 18.46
C LYS A 40 9.88 11.24 17.21
N ALA A 41 10.43 11.75 16.13
CA ALA A 41 9.70 11.84 14.85
C ALA A 41 9.41 10.45 14.26
N ASN A 42 10.39 9.54 14.32
CA ASN A 42 10.21 8.16 13.87
C ASN A 42 9.17 7.40 14.72
N ASP A 43 9.23 7.51 16.05
CA ASP A 43 8.23 6.92 16.95
C ASP A 43 6.82 7.48 16.71
N ALA A 44 6.72 8.77 16.44
CA ALA A 44 5.45 9.41 16.11
C ALA A 44 4.90 8.92 14.75
N GLN A 45 5.77 8.71 13.78
CA GLN A 45 5.43 8.15 12.48
C GLN A 45 4.94 6.70 12.58
N ASP A 46 5.61 5.88 13.39
CA ASP A 46 5.19 4.49 13.61
C ASP A 46 3.82 4.40 14.29
N ARG A 47 3.58 5.23 15.32
CA ARG A 47 2.26 5.35 15.95
C ARG A 47 1.18 5.85 14.97
N TYR A 48 1.53 6.79 14.11
CA TYR A 48 0.64 7.28 13.08
C TYR A 48 0.27 6.19 12.07
N ASN A 49 1.25 5.39 11.63
CA ASN A 49 1.03 4.26 10.71
C ASN A 49 0.13 3.18 11.34
N GLU A 50 0.34 2.89 12.62
CA GLU A 50 -0.51 1.96 13.38
C GLU A 50 -1.96 2.47 13.49
N LEU A 51 -2.14 3.74 13.88
CA LEU A 51 -3.46 4.36 13.96
C LEU A 51 -4.16 4.44 12.60
N THR A 52 -3.42 4.73 11.53
CA THR A 52 -3.95 4.73 10.16
C THR A 52 -4.40 3.34 9.75
N GLY A 53 -3.64 2.31 10.11
CA GLY A 53 -4.04 0.91 9.92
C GLY A 53 -5.35 0.58 10.66
N GLN A 54 -5.50 1.02 11.90
CA GLN A 54 -6.73 0.84 12.69
C GLN A 54 -7.91 1.62 12.10
N ILE A 55 -7.70 2.85 11.63
CA ILE A 55 -8.74 3.67 10.96
C ILE A 55 -9.21 3.00 9.67
N ASN A 56 -8.30 2.52 8.82
CA ASN A 56 -8.65 1.81 7.59
C ASN A 56 -9.50 0.56 7.86
N VAL A 57 -9.23 -0.17 8.96
CA VAL A 57 -10.04 -1.31 9.39
C VAL A 57 -11.44 -0.85 9.80
N ILE A 58 -11.55 0.26 10.53
CA ILE A 58 -12.83 0.83 10.98
C ILE A 58 -13.65 1.37 9.80
N GLU A 59 -13.01 2.09 8.87
CA GLU A 59 -13.64 2.64 7.67
C GLU A 59 -14.13 1.53 6.75
N THR A 60 -13.32 0.50 6.49
CA THR A 60 -13.74 -0.69 5.73
C THR A 60 -14.95 -1.38 6.38
N ARG A 61 -15.01 -1.40 7.72
CA ARG A 61 -16.17 -1.91 8.45
C ARG A 61 -17.41 -1.04 8.28
N GLN A 62 -17.27 0.29 8.34
CA GLN A 62 -18.40 1.23 8.17
C GLN A 62 -18.89 1.24 6.72
N GLU A 63 -17.99 1.20 5.74
CA GLU A 63 -18.33 1.27 4.32
C GLU A 63 -19.03 0.00 3.82
N TYR A 64 -18.57 -1.19 4.26
CA TYR A 64 -19.11 -2.45 3.77
C TYR A 64 -20.05 -3.15 4.76
N GLY A 65 -20.11 -2.71 6.03
CA GLY A 65 -20.98 -3.27 7.05
C GLY A 65 -20.85 -4.78 7.22
N ILE A 66 -19.65 -5.33 7.07
CA ILE A 66 -19.38 -6.76 7.11
C ILE A 66 -19.24 -7.20 8.56
N PRO A 67 -20.21 -7.95 9.11
CA PRO A 67 -20.10 -8.51 10.43
C PRO A 67 -18.85 -9.40 10.54
N PHE A 68 -18.25 -9.43 11.73
CA PHE A 68 -17.11 -10.30 12.06
C PHE A 68 -15.77 -9.96 11.40
N TYR A 69 -15.66 -8.90 10.61
CA TYR A 69 -14.38 -8.53 9.96
C TYR A 69 -13.23 -8.31 10.96
N GLU A 70 -13.52 -7.93 12.21
CA GLU A 70 -12.51 -7.75 13.26
C GLU A 70 -11.95 -9.07 13.82
N MET A 71 -12.68 -10.18 13.67
CA MET A 71 -12.24 -11.48 14.17
C MET A 71 -11.01 -11.99 13.41
N GLY A 72 -10.09 -12.68 14.10
CA GLY A 72 -8.98 -13.38 13.49
C GLY A 72 -9.44 -14.46 12.49
N ILE A 73 -8.61 -14.80 11.49
CA ILE A 73 -8.93 -15.83 10.49
C ILE A 73 -9.26 -17.16 11.17
N SER A 74 -8.45 -17.58 12.17
CA SER A 74 -8.67 -18.81 12.91
C SER A 74 -10.05 -18.88 13.61
N ASP A 75 -10.46 -17.74 14.20
CA ASP A 75 -11.75 -17.68 14.90
C ASP A 75 -12.93 -17.65 13.92
N LEU A 76 -12.75 -16.99 12.78
CA LEU A 76 -13.72 -17.03 11.68
C LEU A 76 -13.88 -18.45 11.11
N GLU A 77 -12.79 -19.20 10.96
CA GLU A 77 -12.84 -20.59 10.49
C GLU A 77 -13.50 -21.52 11.49
N LYS A 78 -13.23 -21.35 12.79
CA LYS A 78 -13.98 -22.06 13.86
C LYS A 78 -15.47 -21.74 13.79
N LYS A 79 -15.81 -20.45 13.67
CA LYS A 79 -17.21 -20.00 13.56
C LYS A 79 -17.88 -20.60 12.31
N ARG A 80 -17.20 -20.58 11.16
CA ARG A 80 -17.68 -21.24 9.93
C ARG A 80 -17.96 -22.72 10.14
N TYR A 81 -17.03 -23.43 10.79
CA TYR A 81 -17.20 -24.87 11.09
C TYR A 81 -18.45 -25.14 11.93
N TYR A 82 -18.68 -24.38 13.01
CA TYR A 82 -19.86 -24.57 13.86
C TYR A 82 -21.15 -24.23 13.14
N ILE A 83 -21.20 -23.15 12.35
CA ILE A 83 -22.40 -22.83 11.56
C ILE A 83 -22.69 -23.94 10.54
N GLN A 84 -21.67 -24.42 9.83
CA GLN A 84 -21.82 -25.50 8.84
C GLN A 84 -22.33 -26.76 9.48
N ARG A 85 -21.76 -27.18 10.61
CA ARG A 85 -22.23 -28.34 11.38
C ARG A 85 -23.70 -28.21 11.78
N ASP A 86 -24.12 -27.05 12.24
CA ASP A 86 -25.51 -26.78 12.63
C ASP A 86 -26.44 -26.83 11.41
N MET A 87 -25.98 -26.36 10.27
CA MET A 87 -26.73 -26.41 9.00
C MET A 87 -26.88 -27.84 8.51
N ASP A 88 -25.83 -28.65 8.55
CA ASP A 88 -25.86 -30.07 8.15
C ASP A 88 -26.78 -30.86 9.04
N ALA A 89 -26.76 -30.60 10.35
CA ALA A 89 -27.70 -31.21 11.29
C ALA A 89 -29.17 -30.79 11.00
N ALA A 90 -29.41 -29.55 10.59
CA ALA A 90 -30.76 -29.13 10.20
C ALA A 90 -31.22 -29.79 8.89
N ILE A 91 -30.34 -29.94 7.92
CA ILE A 91 -30.64 -30.67 6.66
C ILE A 91 -30.98 -32.13 6.95
N ALA A 92 -30.19 -32.80 7.79
CA ALA A 92 -30.45 -34.22 8.16
C ALA A 92 -31.79 -34.41 8.86
N LYS A 93 -32.26 -33.46 9.66
CA LYS A 93 -33.60 -33.48 10.31
C LYS A 93 -34.74 -33.08 9.38
N GLY A 94 -34.45 -32.62 8.17
CA GLY A 94 -35.41 -32.01 7.25
C GLY A 94 -35.63 -30.52 7.52
N LEU A 95 -35.71 -29.74 6.45
CA LEU A 95 -35.87 -28.28 6.52
C LEU A 95 -37.32 -27.82 6.65
N TYR A 96 -38.24 -28.76 6.94
CA TYR A 96 -39.65 -28.48 7.13
C TYR A 96 -40.24 -29.32 8.27
N LYS A 97 -41.39 -28.92 8.76
CA LYS A 97 -42.22 -29.67 9.68
C LYS A 97 -43.70 -29.59 9.25
N ILE A 98 -44.45 -30.64 9.45
CA ILE A 98 -45.89 -30.63 9.31
C ILE A 98 -46.48 -29.98 10.57
N THR A 99 -47.22 -28.88 10.39
CA THR A 99 -47.84 -28.11 11.48
C THR A 99 -49.31 -28.46 11.62
N THR A 100 -49.99 -28.74 10.51
CA THR A 100 -51.40 -29.05 10.46
C THR A 100 -51.61 -30.16 9.44
N PRO A 101 -52.37 -31.25 9.76
CA PRO A 101 -52.71 -32.26 8.78
C PRO A 101 -53.47 -31.68 7.60
N TYR A 102 -53.13 -32.10 6.40
CA TYR A 102 -53.80 -31.71 5.16
C TYR A 102 -54.59 -32.90 4.62
N LEU A 103 -55.84 -32.69 4.28
CA LEU A 103 -56.71 -33.73 3.67
C LEU A 103 -56.67 -33.55 2.15
N LEU A 104 -56.31 -34.62 1.43
CA LEU A 104 -56.38 -34.66 -0.02
C LEU A 104 -57.48 -35.65 -0.43
N ASN A 105 -58.57 -35.17 -1.02
CA ASN A 105 -59.75 -35.96 -1.38
C ASN A 105 -60.28 -36.81 -0.19
N ASP A 106 -60.44 -36.13 0.95
CA ASP A 106 -60.89 -36.70 2.23
C ASP A 106 -59.93 -37.75 2.83
N SER A 107 -58.75 -37.91 2.29
CA SER A 107 -57.73 -38.85 2.77
C SER A 107 -56.60 -38.17 3.48
N ALA A 108 -56.39 -38.42 4.76
CA ALA A 108 -55.31 -37.96 5.56
C ALA A 108 -53.93 -38.56 5.13
N SER A 109 -53.94 -39.84 4.67
CA SER A 109 -52.75 -40.52 4.19
C SER A 109 -52.20 -39.86 2.92
N LYS A 110 -53.04 -39.62 1.92
CA LYS A 110 -52.69 -38.93 0.68
C LYS A 110 -52.28 -37.48 0.97
N GLY A 111 -52.94 -36.82 1.91
CA GLY A 111 -52.58 -35.48 2.37
C GLY A 111 -51.16 -35.42 2.97
N LYS A 112 -50.83 -36.38 3.84
CA LYS A 112 -49.50 -36.50 4.43
C LYS A 112 -48.40 -36.80 3.39
N GLU A 113 -48.69 -37.66 2.43
CA GLU A 113 -47.77 -37.97 1.31
C GLU A 113 -47.49 -36.73 0.50
N LEU A 114 -48.51 -35.96 0.12
CA LEU A 114 -48.34 -34.68 -0.59
C LEU A 114 -47.53 -33.67 0.24
N GLN A 115 -47.83 -33.55 1.55
CA GLN A 115 -47.09 -32.68 2.46
C GLN A 115 -45.61 -33.06 2.50
N THR A 116 -45.28 -34.34 2.60
CA THR A 116 -43.93 -34.86 2.66
C THR A 116 -43.16 -34.57 1.36
N ALA A 117 -43.78 -34.91 0.22
CA ALA A 117 -43.16 -34.66 -1.10
C ALA A 117 -42.95 -33.16 -1.35
N THR A 118 -43.94 -32.32 -1.03
CA THR A 118 -43.84 -30.86 -1.19
C THR A 118 -42.78 -30.28 -0.24
N GLY A 119 -42.73 -30.72 1.03
CA GLY A 119 -41.76 -30.29 2.02
C GLY A 119 -40.31 -30.60 1.59
N ALA A 120 -40.11 -31.83 1.06
CA ALA A 120 -38.80 -32.23 0.53
C ALA A 120 -38.41 -31.39 -0.70
N GLY A 121 -39.31 -31.16 -1.64
CA GLY A 121 -39.08 -30.34 -2.82
C GLY A 121 -38.76 -28.88 -2.47
N LEU A 122 -39.52 -28.29 -1.52
CA LEU A 122 -39.24 -26.93 -1.05
C LEU A 122 -37.90 -26.83 -0.30
N SER A 123 -37.55 -27.86 0.49
CA SER A 123 -36.26 -27.94 1.17
C SER A 123 -35.10 -27.95 0.18
N TYR A 124 -35.19 -28.74 -0.86
CA TYR A 124 -34.20 -28.78 -1.94
C TYR A 124 -34.13 -27.45 -2.68
N ALA A 125 -35.26 -26.89 -3.07
CA ALA A 125 -35.31 -25.63 -3.82
C ALA A 125 -34.72 -24.46 -3.05
N ILE A 126 -34.97 -24.32 -1.74
CA ILE A 126 -34.41 -23.26 -0.92
C ILE A 126 -32.90 -23.45 -0.72
N ASN A 127 -32.45 -24.68 -0.49
CA ASN A 127 -31.03 -24.97 -0.34
C ASN A 127 -30.27 -24.67 -1.63
N ALA A 128 -30.76 -25.08 -2.78
CA ALA A 128 -30.15 -24.78 -4.09
C ALA A 128 -30.12 -23.28 -4.38
N TYR A 129 -31.22 -22.56 -4.04
CA TYR A 129 -31.25 -21.09 -4.22
C TYR A 129 -30.25 -20.38 -3.34
N CYS A 130 -30.07 -20.78 -2.06
CA CYS A 130 -29.05 -20.25 -1.18
C CYS A 130 -27.66 -20.48 -1.75
N ALA A 131 -27.34 -21.72 -2.17
CA ALA A 131 -26.05 -22.06 -2.74
C ALA A 131 -25.72 -21.25 -4.01
N ASP A 132 -26.73 -20.97 -4.86
CA ASP A 132 -26.53 -20.08 -6.01
C ASP A 132 -26.16 -18.64 -5.59
N LYS A 133 -26.85 -18.10 -4.59
CA LYS A 133 -26.60 -16.73 -4.12
C LYS A 133 -25.32 -16.58 -3.31
N GLU A 134 -24.74 -17.64 -2.82
CA GLU A 134 -23.45 -17.67 -2.11
C GLU A 134 -22.25 -17.66 -3.07
N ARG A 135 -22.43 -18.02 -4.34
CA ARG A 135 -21.35 -18.00 -5.32
C ARG A 135 -20.96 -16.56 -5.69
N GLY A 136 -19.66 -16.26 -5.69
CA GLY A 136 -19.16 -14.94 -6.10
C GLY A 136 -19.66 -13.81 -5.21
N LEU A 137 -19.65 -14.00 -3.89
CA LEU A 137 -19.95 -12.98 -2.91
C LEU A 137 -18.87 -11.89 -2.96
N THR A 138 -19.32 -10.65 -2.84
CA THR A 138 -18.48 -9.46 -2.70
C THR A 138 -19.12 -8.52 -1.67
N ALA A 139 -18.36 -7.61 -1.10
CA ALA A 139 -18.88 -6.60 -0.19
C ALA A 139 -20.09 -5.85 -0.78
N ASN A 140 -19.98 -5.46 -2.05
CA ASN A 140 -21.03 -4.70 -2.75
C ASN A 140 -22.34 -5.49 -2.99
N ASN A 141 -22.27 -6.80 -3.11
CA ASN A 141 -23.46 -7.60 -3.44
C ASN A 141 -24.06 -8.39 -2.26
N LEU A 142 -23.35 -8.45 -1.13
CA LEU A 142 -23.75 -9.23 0.06
C LEU A 142 -25.17 -8.89 0.52
N LYS A 143 -25.43 -7.61 0.81
CA LYS A 143 -26.71 -7.12 1.30
C LYS A 143 -27.85 -7.52 0.36
N LYS A 144 -27.71 -7.23 -0.92
CA LYS A 144 -28.71 -7.54 -1.96
C LYS A 144 -28.99 -9.05 -2.05
N ARG A 145 -27.94 -9.88 -1.98
CA ARG A 145 -28.09 -11.33 -2.06
C ARG A 145 -28.77 -11.92 -0.83
N LYS A 146 -28.46 -11.42 0.37
CA LYS A 146 -29.16 -11.79 1.61
C LYS A 146 -30.64 -11.43 1.55
N GLU A 147 -30.99 -10.25 1.08
CA GLU A 147 -32.39 -9.83 0.89
C GLU A 147 -33.13 -10.73 -0.11
N LEU A 148 -32.48 -11.15 -1.20
CA LEU A 148 -33.07 -12.06 -2.17
C LEU A 148 -33.37 -13.44 -1.57
N ILE A 149 -32.45 -13.96 -0.73
CA ILE A 149 -32.67 -15.23 0.00
C ILE A 149 -33.87 -15.09 0.96
N ALA A 150 -33.90 -14.03 1.77
CA ALA A 150 -34.98 -13.78 2.71
C ALA A 150 -36.35 -13.68 2.01
N LYS A 151 -36.44 -12.86 0.95
CA LYS A 151 -37.65 -12.73 0.14
C LYS A 151 -38.11 -14.06 -0.47
N LYS A 152 -37.19 -14.89 -0.97
CA LYS A 152 -37.49 -16.18 -1.55
C LYS A 152 -37.97 -17.16 -0.51
N PHE A 153 -37.34 -17.18 0.67
CA PHE A 153 -37.76 -17.99 1.80
C PHE A 153 -39.16 -17.63 2.26
N ASP A 154 -39.49 -16.35 2.44
CA ASP A 154 -40.83 -15.87 2.81
C ASP A 154 -41.88 -16.29 1.79
N CYS A 155 -41.56 -16.23 0.50
CA CYS A 155 -42.45 -16.69 -0.55
C CYS A 155 -42.73 -18.21 -0.42
N TYR A 156 -41.69 -19.00 -0.18
CA TYR A 156 -41.86 -20.46 0.02
C TYR A 156 -42.59 -20.78 1.33
N GLN A 157 -42.30 -20.05 2.41
CA GLN A 157 -42.99 -20.19 3.70
C GLN A 157 -44.49 -19.91 3.57
N LYS A 158 -44.90 -18.87 2.86
CA LYS A 158 -46.31 -18.55 2.60
C LYS A 158 -46.99 -19.64 1.79
N LYS A 159 -46.32 -20.24 0.80
CA LYS A 159 -46.88 -21.36 0.02
C LYS A 159 -46.99 -22.64 0.83
N ALA A 160 -45.94 -22.95 1.62
CA ALA A 160 -45.90 -24.13 2.51
C ALA A 160 -47.01 -24.06 3.59
N GLY A 161 -47.25 -22.89 4.14
CA GLY A 161 -48.30 -22.67 5.15
C GLY A 161 -49.70 -23.01 4.66
N LYS A 162 -49.99 -22.85 3.35
CA LYS A 162 -51.30 -23.18 2.76
C LYS A 162 -51.66 -24.68 2.85
N ILE A 163 -50.64 -25.53 2.95
CA ILE A 163 -50.81 -26.98 3.09
C ILE A 163 -50.31 -27.51 4.45
N GLY A 164 -50.30 -26.65 5.47
CA GLY A 164 -49.90 -27.03 6.81
C GLY A 164 -48.43 -27.40 7.01
N LEU A 165 -47.52 -26.77 6.21
CA LEU A 165 -46.09 -26.94 6.37
C LEU A 165 -45.44 -25.65 6.90
N ALA A 166 -44.42 -25.81 7.73
CA ALA A 166 -43.53 -24.71 8.14
C ALA A 166 -42.07 -25.04 7.78
N LEU A 167 -41.42 -24.13 7.09
CA LEU A 167 -40.00 -24.25 6.77
C LEU A 167 -39.13 -23.84 7.97
N ASN A 168 -37.91 -24.37 8.04
CA ASN A 168 -36.98 -24.11 9.13
C ASN A 168 -36.32 -22.72 9.00
N SER A 169 -36.84 -21.70 9.71
CA SER A 169 -36.33 -20.36 9.71
C SER A 169 -34.93 -20.23 10.36
N ALA A 170 -34.60 -21.11 11.32
CA ALA A 170 -33.28 -21.12 11.96
C ALA A 170 -32.21 -21.53 10.95
N TYR A 171 -32.50 -22.43 10.03
CA TYR A 171 -31.62 -22.79 8.94
C TYR A 171 -31.26 -21.57 8.06
N ILE A 172 -32.26 -20.78 7.68
CA ILE A 172 -32.04 -19.60 6.86
C ILE A 172 -31.19 -18.55 7.59
N LYS A 173 -31.41 -18.36 8.90
CA LYS A 173 -30.57 -17.46 9.69
C LYS A 173 -29.09 -17.89 9.64
N LYS A 174 -28.82 -19.19 9.75
CA LYS A 174 -27.45 -19.74 9.65
C LYS A 174 -26.89 -19.60 8.24
N ARG A 175 -27.71 -19.77 7.19
CA ARG A 175 -27.28 -19.51 5.79
C ARG A 175 -26.89 -18.03 5.58
N LEU A 176 -27.62 -17.08 6.12
CA LEU A 176 -27.28 -15.68 6.02
C LEU A 176 -26.03 -15.32 6.85
N GLU A 177 -25.85 -15.96 8.01
CA GLU A 177 -24.66 -15.76 8.86
C GLU A 177 -23.39 -16.33 8.21
N ILE A 178 -23.46 -17.51 7.58
CA ILE A 178 -22.28 -18.09 6.92
C ILE A 178 -21.80 -17.28 5.73
N MET A 179 -22.70 -16.56 5.05
CA MET A 179 -22.32 -15.63 3.97
C MET A 179 -21.43 -14.50 4.49
N ASP A 180 -21.75 -13.93 5.66
CA ASP A 180 -20.93 -12.89 6.29
C ASP A 180 -19.56 -13.43 6.67
N VAL A 181 -19.52 -14.62 7.29
CA VAL A 181 -18.27 -15.24 7.73
C VAL A 181 -17.37 -15.61 6.54
N ASN A 182 -17.94 -16.22 5.50
CA ASN A 182 -17.20 -16.58 4.29
C ASN A 182 -16.60 -15.34 3.61
N LEU A 183 -17.38 -14.26 3.48
CA LEU A 183 -16.88 -13.03 2.89
C LEU A 183 -15.78 -12.40 3.74
N ALA A 184 -15.92 -12.36 5.07
CA ALA A 184 -14.88 -11.86 5.97
C ALA A 184 -13.56 -12.65 5.84
N ILE A 185 -13.64 -13.99 5.75
CA ILE A 185 -12.48 -14.87 5.51
C ILE A 185 -11.84 -14.55 4.17
N ASP A 186 -12.61 -14.48 3.09
CA ASP A 186 -12.11 -14.22 1.73
C ASP A 186 -11.39 -12.86 1.63
N LEU A 187 -11.95 -11.83 2.26
CA LEU A 187 -11.36 -10.50 2.27
C LEU A 187 -10.03 -10.48 3.05
N LYS A 188 -9.97 -11.16 4.20
CA LYS A 188 -8.73 -11.25 4.98
C LYS A 188 -7.63 -12.01 4.23
N TYR A 189 -7.93 -13.12 3.59
CA TYR A 189 -6.95 -13.83 2.76
C TYR A 189 -6.49 -13.00 1.56
N LYS A 190 -7.39 -12.21 0.95
CA LYS A 190 -7.01 -11.30 -0.13
C LYS A 190 -6.08 -10.20 0.36
N ALA A 191 -6.37 -9.61 1.53
CA ALA A 191 -5.53 -8.60 2.15
C ALA A 191 -4.13 -9.15 2.51
N GLU A 192 -4.06 -10.32 3.14
CA GLU A 192 -2.80 -10.99 3.46
C GLU A 192 -1.97 -11.29 2.20
N LYS A 193 -2.62 -11.84 1.17
CA LYS A 193 -1.96 -12.11 -0.11
C LYS A 193 -1.48 -10.85 -0.81
N ALA A 194 -2.22 -9.75 -0.69
CA ALA A 194 -1.81 -8.45 -1.21
C ALA A 194 -0.59 -7.91 -0.45
N ALA A 195 -0.59 -8.01 0.89
CA ALA A 195 0.55 -7.61 1.72
C ALA A 195 1.82 -8.39 1.39
N ILE A 196 1.73 -9.73 1.26
CA ILE A 196 2.86 -10.57 0.86
C ILE A 196 3.39 -10.21 -0.53
N ARG A 197 2.50 -9.90 -1.49
CA ARG A 197 2.92 -9.47 -2.83
C ARG A 197 3.65 -8.14 -2.79
N GLU A 198 3.15 -7.22 -2.00
CA GLU A 198 3.75 -5.90 -1.82
C GLU A 198 5.13 -6.00 -1.17
N GLU A 199 5.27 -6.81 -0.12
CA GLU A 199 6.55 -7.06 0.53
C GLU A 199 7.57 -7.67 -0.45
N LYS A 200 7.16 -8.68 -1.23
CA LYS A 200 8.01 -9.26 -2.28
C LYS A 200 8.41 -8.24 -3.35
N ARG A 201 7.51 -7.33 -3.70
CA ARG A 201 7.81 -6.24 -4.62
C ARG A 201 8.90 -5.33 -4.04
N ARG A 202 8.73 -4.90 -2.78
CA ARG A 202 9.70 -4.04 -2.08
C ARG A 202 11.08 -4.69 -1.97
N LEU A 203 11.12 -5.99 -1.65
CA LEU A 203 12.39 -6.73 -1.59
C LEU A 203 13.09 -6.78 -2.94
N ARG A 204 12.37 -7.06 -4.02
CA ARG A 204 12.94 -7.07 -5.38
C ARG A 204 13.47 -5.70 -5.81
N GLU A 205 12.71 -4.63 -5.51
CA GLU A 205 13.16 -3.26 -5.78
C GLU A 205 14.42 -2.92 -4.98
N GLN A 206 14.53 -3.41 -3.74
CA GLN A 206 15.73 -3.23 -2.92
C GLN A 206 16.93 -3.99 -3.49
N GLU A 207 16.75 -5.25 -3.89
CA GLU A 207 17.80 -6.05 -4.53
C GLU A 207 18.30 -5.38 -5.82
N GLN A 208 17.39 -4.91 -6.67
CA GLN A 208 17.73 -4.20 -7.90
C GLN A 208 18.49 -2.90 -7.62
N MET A 209 18.06 -2.11 -6.64
CA MET A 209 18.77 -0.89 -6.23
C MET A 209 20.19 -1.20 -5.76
N LEU A 210 20.37 -2.22 -4.92
CA LEU A 210 21.70 -2.61 -4.43
C LEU A 210 22.61 -3.09 -5.58
N GLU A 211 22.05 -3.80 -6.55
CA GLU A 211 22.77 -4.23 -7.74
C GLU A 211 23.17 -3.04 -8.63
N GLU A 212 22.26 -2.07 -8.84
CA GLU A 212 22.54 -0.83 -9.56
C GLU A 212 23.64 -0.02 -8.87
N ILE A 213 23.57 0.13 -7.53
CA ILE A 213 24.61 0.81 -6.73
C ILE A 213 25.95 0.11 -6.90
N ALA A 214 26.01 -1.20 -6.76
CA ALA A 214 27.25 -1.95 -6.87
C ALA A 214 27.91 -1.81 -8.26
N LYS A 215 27.11 -1.84 -9.33
CA LYS A 215 27.58 -1.62 -10.70
C LYS A 215 28.15 -0.22 -10.90
N GLU A 216 27.44 0.78 -10.41
CA GLU A 216 27.87 2.19 -10.54
C GLU A 216 29.09 2.49 -9.65
N GLU A 217 29.15 1.97 -8.42
CA GLU A 217 30.35 2.07 -7.57
C GLU A 217 31.57 1.46 -8.29
N ALA A 218 31.44 0.26 -8.86
CA ALA A 218 32.53 -0.38 -9.57
C ALA A 218 32.98 0.40 -10.83
N ARG A 219 32.05 1.07 -11.52
CA ARG A 219 32.34 1.94 -12.65
C ARG A 219 33.14 3.17 -12.18
N LEU A 220 32.63 3.89 -11.18
CA LEU A 220 33.24 5.10 -10.66
C LEU A 220 34.61 4.83 -10.02
N GLU A 221 34.81 3.71 -9.35
CA GLU A 221 36.10 3.30 -8.82
C GLU A 221 37.17 3.05 -9.93
N ARG A 222 36.74 2.47 -11.06
CA ARG A 222 37.64 2.31 -12.24
C ARG A 222 38.00 3.67 -12.83
N GLU A 223 37.03 4.55 -12.98
CA GLU A 223 37.19 5.91 -13.48
C GLU A 223 38.12 6.72 -12.54
N ARG A 224 37.91 6.60 -11.23
CA ARG A 224 38.76 7.23 -10.21
C ARG A 224 40.21 6.78 -10.30
N LYS A 225 40.45 5.46 -10.48
CA LYS A 225 41.81 4.90 -10.68
C LYS A 225 42.45 5.41 -11.96
N ALA A 226 41.68 5.55 -13.04
CA ALA A 226 42.17 6.09 -14.30
C ALA A 226 42.59 7.58 -14.13
N MET A 227 41.81 8.36 -13.38
CA MET A 227 42.11 9.73 -13.04
C MET A 227 43.38 9.86 -12.17
N ASP A 228 43.61 8.95 -11.22
CA ASP A 228 44.85 8.92 -10.43
C ASP A 228 46.09 8.74 -11.32
N VAL A 229 45.98 7.84 -12.34
CA VAL A 229 47.07 7.63 -13.33
C VAL A 229 47.24 8.86 -14.22
N ALA A 230 46.17 9.50 -14.63
CA ALA A 230 46.23 10.75 -15.43
C ALA A 230 46.84 11.91 -14.63
N PHE A 231 46.45 12.07 -13.37
CA PHE A 231 47.02 13.05 -12.46
C PHE A 231 48.52 12.90 -12.28
N ALA A 232 49.01 11.65 -12.15
CA ALA A 232 50.45 11.39 -12.02
C ALA A 232 51.25 11.73 -13.31
N LYS A 233 50.59 11.72 -14.49
CA LYS A 233 51.21 12.06 -15.79
C LYS A 233 51.05 13.52 -16.20
N ALA A 234 50.20 14.28 -15.55
CA ALA A 234 49.95 15.68 -15.88
C ALA A 234 51.18 16.55 -15.69
N LEU A 235 51.49 17.34 -16.71
CA LEU A 235 52.72 18.17 -16.79
C LEU A 235 52.51 19.61 -16.30
N THR A 236 51.26 20.12 -16.41
CA THR A 236 50.94 21.48 -16.04
C THR A 236 50.08 21.54 -14.78
N ASP A 237 50.12 22.65 -14.06
CA ASP A 237 49.31 22.87 -12.85
C ASP A 237 47.82 23.01 -13.19
N ASP A 238 47.51 23.57 -14.37
CA ASP A 238 46.11 23.70 -14.84
C ASP A 238 45.51 22.34 -15.15
N GLU A 239 46.24 21.44 -15.81
CA GLU A 239 45.80 20.06 -16.04
C GLU A 239 45.54 19.30 -14.71
N ARG A 240 46.45 19.46 -13.75
CA ARG A 240 46.29 18.86 -12.41
C ARG A 240 45.07 19.41 -11.67
N ALA A 241 44.80 20.72 -11.78
CA ALA A 241 43.63 21.33 -11.16
C ALA A 241 42.34 20.83 -11.77
N ALA A 242 42.27 20.69 -13.11
CA ALA A 242 41.11 20.12 -13.80
C ALA A 242 40.81 18.67 -13.37
N ILE A 243 41.84 17.80 -13.43
CA ILE A 243 41.74 16.38 -13.02
C ILE A 243 41.30 16.29 -11.56
N LYS A 244 41.86 17.11 -10.66
CA LYS A 244 41.46 17.12 -9.25
C LYS A 244 39.99 17.55 -9.05
N GLY A 245 39.49 18.46 -9.88
CA GLY A 245 38.09 18.86 -9.89
C GLY A 245 37.15 17.67 -10.28
N ASP A 246 37.55 16.91 -11.31
CA ASP A 246 36.76 15.77 -11.74
C ASP A 246 36.84 14.60 -10.74
N MET A 247 38.02 14.38 -10.13
CA MET A 247 38.16 13.41 -9.02
C MET A 247 37.22 13.76 -7.85
N ALA A 248 37.11 15.01 -7.48
CA ALA A 248 36.21 15.47 -6.41
C ALA A 248 34.74 15.21 -6.75
N LYS A 249 34.31 15.32 -8.01
CA LYS A 249 32.97 14.99 -8.47
C LYS A 249 32.71 13.48 -8.33
N ILE A 250 33.68 12.64 -8.73
CA ILE A 250 33.59 11.18 -8.58
C ILE A 250 33.50 10.80 -7.11
N ASP A 251 34.34 11.36 -6.25
CA ASP A 251 34.35 11.08 -4.81
C ASP A 251 33.01 11.48 -4.15
N LYS A 252 32.43 12.61 -4.54
CA LYS A 252 31.09 13.03 -4.10
C LYS A 252 30.04 11.99 -4.51
N ARG A 253 30.06 11.55 -5.77
CA ARG A 253 29.08 10.59 -6.30
C ARG A 253 29.21 9.22 -5.62
N LEU A 254 30.44 8.76 -5.31
CA LEU A 254 30.66 7.56 -4.51
C LEU A 254 30.09 7.66 -3.09
N ASN A 255 30.24 8.83 -2.46
CA ASN A 255 29.67 9.07 -1.14
C ASN A 255 28.14 9.08 -1.18
N ASP A 256 27.52 9.67 -2.20
CA ASP A 256 26.06 9.64 -2.40
C ASP A 256 25.53 8.21 -2.60
N LEU A 257 26.28 7.35 -3.33
CA LEU A 257 25.91 5.94 -3.49
C LEU A 257 26.00 5.16 -2.18
N ARG A 258 27.05 5.40 -1.38
CA ARG A 258 27.21 4.78 -0.05
C ARG A 258 26.09 5.22 0.88
N TYR A 259 25.76 6.50 0.88
CA TYR A 259 24.63 7.03 1.66
C TYR A 259 23.31 6.32 1.30
N ARG A 260 22.99 6.17 0.01
CA ARG A 260 21.79 5.46 -0.45
C ARG A 260 21.79 3.98 -0.07
N ARG A 261 22.94 3.32 -0.06
CA ARG A 261 23.07 1.94 0.37
C ARG A 261 22.76 1.74 1.85
N GLU A 262 23.16 2.70 2.69
CA GLU A 262 22.92 2.69 4.13
C GLU A 262 21.48 3.12 4.48
N HIS A 263 20.88 4.00 3.68
CA HIS A 263 19.53 4.53 3.86
C HIS A 263 18.55 3.84 2.90
N ASN A 264 18.05 2.68 3.31
CA ASN A 264 17.21 1.81 2.46
C ASN A 264 15.83 2.39 2.07
N LYS A 265 15.42 3.50 2.68
CA LYS A 265 14.18 4.23 2.38
C LYS A 265 14.41 5.43 1.45
N ALA A 266 15.66 5.81 1.23
CA ALA A 266 15.99 6.92 0.36
C ALA A 266 15.63 6.61 -1.10
N GLY A 267 15.00 7.57 -1.77
CA GLY A 267 14.54 7.37 -3.14
C GLY A 267 13.87 8.61 -3.72
N TRP A 268 13.18 8.41 -4.82
CA TRP A 268 12.54 9.45 -5.60
C TRP A 268 11.03 9.32 -5.56
N LEU A 269 10.34 10.40 -5.24
CA LEU A 269 8.93 10.57 -5.56
C LEU A 269 8.85 11.09 -7.01
N TYR A 270 7.96 10.54 -7.81
CA TYR A 270 7.71 11.00 -9.18
C TYR A 270 6.28 11.53 -9.34
N VAL A 271 6.15 12.60 -10.14
CA VAL A 271 4.88 13.17 -10.57
C VAL A 271 4.74 12.92 -12.07
N ILE A 272 3.83 12.04 -12.45
CA ILE A 272 3.66 11.64 -13.85
C ILE A 272 2.19 11.72 -14.29
N SER A 273 1.97 12.00 -15.59
CA SER A 273 0.65 11.92 -16.23
C SER A 273 0.74 11.24 -17.59
N SER A 274 -0.39 10.82 -18.15
CA SER A 274 -0.45 10.29 -19.50
C SER A 274 -1.57 10.94 -20.28
N PRO A 275 -1.34 11.29 -21.55
CA PRO A 275 -2.42 11.75 -22.44
C PRO A 275 -3.54 10.71 -22.64
N SER A 276 -3.27 9.44 -22.34
CA SER A 276 -4.29 8.37 -22.34
C SER A 276 -5.22 8.41 -21.11
N LEU A 277 -4.86 9.18 -20.09
CA LEU A 277 -5.61 9.33 -18.82
C LEU A 277 -5.79 10.82 -18.51
N PRO A 278 -6.60 11.54 -19.31
CA PRO A 278 -6.74 12.99 -19.18
C PRO A 278 -7.29 13.38 -17.80
N GLY A 279 -6.70 14.42 -17.20
CA GLY A 279 -7.08 14.93 -15.88
C GLY A 279 -6.56 14.12 -14.70
N LEU A 280 -5.82 13.04 -14.93
CA LEU A 280 -5.27 12.21 -13.88
C LEU A 280 -3.74 12.37 -13.76
N THR A 281 -3.29 12.60 -12.56
CA THR A 281 -1.87 12.59 -12.19
C THR A 281 -1.59 11.38 -11.29
N LYS A 282 -0.52 10.67 -11.60
CA LYS A 282 -0.02 9.57 -10.76
C LYS A 282 1.14 10.08 -9.91
N LEU A 283 1.05 9.82 -8.62
CA LEU A 283 2.08 10.07 -7.63
C LEU A 283 2.58 8.72 -7.11
N GLY A 284 3.88 8.52 -7.12
CA GLY A 284 4.45 7.27 -6.62
C GLY A 284 5.93 7.41 -6.34
N CYS A 285 6.54 6.43 -5.69
CA CYS A 285 7.95 6.44 -5.36
C CYS A 285 8.74 5.29 -6.00
N THR A 286 10.05 5.49 -6.11
CA THR A 286 11.00 4.47 -6.56
C THR A 286 12.34 4.66 -5.88
N ARG A 287 13.01 3.56 -5.55
CA ARG A 287 14.37 3.58 -5.01
C ARG A 287 15.47 3.45 -6.08
N ARG A 288 15.11 3.33 -7.35
CA ARG A 288 16.05 3.27 -8.46
C ARG A 288 16.97 4.50 -8.46
N LEU A 289 18.24 4.31 -8.85
CA LEU A 289 19.19 5.42 -8.99
C LEU A 289 18.70 6.45 -10.01
N ASN A 290 18.19 5.98 -11.13
CA ASN A 290 17.55 6.80 -12.14
C ASN A 290 16.03 6.59 -12.12
N PRO A 291 15.23 7.57 -11.67
CA PRO A 291 13.79 7.44 -11.57
C PRO A 291 13.09 7.37 -12.94
N THR A 292 13.71 7.87 -14.03
CA THR A 292 13.15 7.83 -15.38
C THR A 292 12.98 6.40 -15.89
N ILE A 293 13.85 5.48 -15.48
CA ILE A 293 13.71 4.04 -15.80
C ILE A 293 12.38 3.51 -15.26
N ARG A 294 12.00 3.90 -14.03
CA ARG A 294 10.73 3.48 -13.44
C ARG A 294 9.53 4.04 -14.20
N VAL A 295 9.58 5.29 -14.61
CA VAL A 295 8.51 5.92 -15.41
C VAL A 295 8.37 5.19 -16.77
N ARG A 296 9.47 4.82 -17.40
CA ARG A 296 9.49 4.04 -18.64
C ARG A 296 8.91 2.64 -18.45
N GLU A 297 9.24 1.93 -17.37
CA GLU A 297 8.65 0.63 -17.02
C GLU A 297 7.13 0.72 -16.79
N LEU A 298 6.66 1.80 -16.17
CA LEU A 298 5.23 2.05 -15.96
C LEU A 298 4.49 2.36 -17.27
N SER A 299 5.20 2.86 -18.28
CA SER A 299 4.70 3.16 -19.61
C SER A 299 4.57 1.92 -20.52
N SER A 300 4.39 0.72 -19.93
CA SER A 300 4.32 -0.56 -20.64
C SER A 300 3.23 -0.60 -21.70
N SER A 301 3.25 -1.65 -22.53
CA SER A 301 2.36 -1.91 -23.68
C SER A 301 0.84 -1.80 -23.44
N SER A 302 0.43 -1.63 -22.18
CA SER A 302 -0.97 -1.47 -21.80
C SER A 302 -1.50 -0.03 -21.97
N LEU A 303 -0.62 0.97 -22.13
CA LEU A 303 -1.00 2.36 -22.30
C LEU A 303 -0.78 2.79 -23.75
N PRO A 304 -1.81 3.32 -24.45
CA PRO A 304 -1.68 3.81 -25.83
C PRO A 304 -0.66 4.94 -25.98
N ARG A 305 -0.47 5.73 -24.92
CA ARG A 305 0.56 6.78 -24.86
C ARG A 305 1.32 6.67 -23.54
N PRO A 306 2.66 6.79 -23.55
CA PRO A 306 3.49 6.63 -22.37
C PRO A 306 3.21 7.70 -21.31
N PHE A 307 3.69 7.46 -20.10
CA PHE A 307 3.71 8.47 -19.05
C PHE A 307 4.76 9.55 -19.39
N VAL A 308 4.39 10.78 -19.10
CA VAL A 308 5.27 11.95 -19.11
C VAL A 308 5.63 12.27 -17.67
N ALA A 309 6.92 12.36 -17.37
CA ALA A 309 7.41 12.82 -16.07
C ALA A 309 7.39 14.35 -16.02
N HIS A 310 6.78 14.90 -14.97
CA HIS A 310 6.70 16.34 -14.74
C HIS A 310 7.69 16.81 -13.66
N GLY A 311 8.08 15.92 -12.76
CA GLY A 311 9.06 16.22 -11.72
C GLY A 311 9.42 15.00 -10.88
N PHE A 312 10.60 15.09 -10.29
CA PHE A 312 11.16 14.11 -9.35
C PHE A 312 11.60 14.83 -8.08
N VAL A 313 11.33 14.23 -6.92
CA VAL A 313 11.76 14.73 -5.62
C VAL A 313 12.57 13.65 -4.93
N PHE A 314 13.82 13.96 -4.59
CA PHE A 314 14.62 13.07 -3.75
C PHE A 314 14.22 13.24 -2.29
N SER A 315 14.08 12.13 -1.57
CA SER A 315 13.79 12.13 -0.13
C SER A 315 14.50 10.96 0.55
N ASP A 316 14.96 11.19 1.78
CA ASP A 316 15.58 10.15 2.62
C ASP A 316 14.58 9.08 3.05
N ASP A 317 13.30 9.41 3.10
CA ASP A 317 12.18 8.46 3.21
C ASP A 317 11.11 8.77 2.15
N CYS A 318 11.32 8.25 0.93
CA CYS A 318 10.39 8.47 -0.17
C CYS A 318 9.00 7.85 0.07
N PHE A 319 8.91 6.82 0.91
CA PHE A 319 7.62 6.19 1.25
C PHE A 319 6.81 7.07 2.21
N ALA A 320 7.48 7.71 3.18
CA ALA A 320 6.82 8.65 4.07
C ALA A 320 6.30 9.87 3.30
N LEU A 321 7.10 10.39 2.36
CA LEU A 321 6.70 11.51 1.50
C LEU A 321 5.53 11.13 0.58
N GLU A 322 5.57 9.94 -0.02
CA GLU A 322 4.46 9.39 -0.83
C GLU A 322 3.18 9.29 -0.01
N ALA A 323 3.25 8.70 1.19
CA ALA A 323 2.09 8.58 2.06
C ALA A 323 1.51 9.95 2.47
N ALA A 324 2.37 10.92 2.72
CA ALA A 324 1.95 12.27 3.09
C ALA A 324 1.24 13.01 1.95
N ILE A 325 1.76 12.95 0.72
CA ILE A 325 1.12 13.58 -0.44
C ILE A 325 -0.16 12.84 -0.84
N HIS A 326 -0.19 11.52 -0.76
CA HIS A 326 -1.39 10.72 -0.98
C HIS A 326 -2.50 11.09 -0.01
N LYS A 327 -2.17 11.28 1.28
CA LYS A 327 -3.12 11.75 2.28
C LYS A 327 -3.62 13.15 1.99
N HIS A 328 -2.75 14.02 1.46
CA HIS A 328 -3.14 15.39 1.11
C HIS A 328 -4.20 15.45 0.02
N PHE A 329 -4.12 14.56 -0.97
CA PHE A 329 -5.06 14.48 -2.11
C PHE A 329 -6.06 13.33 -2.01
N ASP A 330 -6.28 12.76 -0.82
CA ASP A 330 -7.12 11.56 -0.67
C ASP A 330 -8.58 11.78 -1.09
N ASP A 331 -9.11 12.99 -0.87
CA ASP A 331 -10.44 13.43 -1.33
C ASP A 331 -10.59 13.47 -2.86
N ARG A 332 -9.47 13.52 -3.59
CA ARG A 332 -9.40 13.55 -5.05
C ARG A 332 -8.87 12.26 -5.66
N ARG A 333 -8.72 11.21 -4.87
CA ARG A 333 -8.31 9.89 -5.33
C ARG A 333 -9.40 9.27 -6.20
N THR A 334 -9.03 8.76 -7.37
CA THR A 334 -10.02 8.21 -8.32
C THR A 334 -10.58 6.87 -7.90
N VAL A 335 -9.77 6.01 -7.30
CA VAL A 335 -10.15 4.68 -6.79
C VAL A 335 -9.35 4.42 -5.53
N PRO A 336 -9.98 3.94 -4.44
CA PRO A 336 -9.24 3.47 -3.27
C PRO A 336 -8.12 2.51 -3.68
N ASP A 337 -6.98 2.57 -3.01
CA ASP A 337 -5.77 1.77 -3.28
C ASP A 337 -5.08 2.02 -4.63
N ARG A 338 -5.43 3.09 -5.35
CA ARG A 338 -4.74 3.52 -6.57
C ARG A 338 -3.98 4.82 -6.34
N GLU A 339 -2.85 4.97 -7.01
CA GLU A 339 -1.94 6.12 -6.94
C GLU A 339 -2.29 7.21 -7.97
N PHE A 340 -3.56 7.26 -8.42
CA PHE A 340 -4.08 8.22 -9.38
C PHE A 340 -5.03 9.21 -8.72
N PHE A 341 -4.79 10.49 -8.97
CA PHE A 341 -5.52 11.60 -8.38
C PHE A 341 -6.08 12.51 -9.47
N ASN A 342 -7.27 13.05 -9.26
CA ASN A 342 -7.91 14.03 -10.15
C ASN A 342 -7.34 15.43 -9.85
N ILE A 343 -6.08 15.62 -10.19
CA ILE A 343 -5.30 16.85 -10.01
C ILE A 343 -4.41 17.07 -11.24
N THR A 344 -3.94 18.29 -11.43
CA THR A 344 -2.92 18.59 -12.43
C THR A 344 -1.51 18.29 -11.90
N PRO A 345 -0.53 17.94 -12.76
CA PRO A 345 0.86 17.79 -12.34
C PRO A 345 1.42 19.04 -11.66
N LYS A 346 1.04 20.22 -12.15
CA LYS A 346 1.46 21.49 -11.57
C LYS A 346 0.96 21.66 -10.14
N GLU A 347 -0.30 21.32 -9.86
CA GLU A 347 -0.87 21.37 -8.52
C GLU A 347 -0.13 20.44 -7.55
N ALA A 348 0.26 19.25 -8.01
CA ALA A 348 1.08 18.32 -7.21
C ALA A 348 2.46 18.90 -6.89
N ILE A 349 3.10 19.52 -7.88
CA ILE A 349 4.41 20.16 -7.72
C ILE A 349 4.32 21.36 -6.76
N ASP A 350 3.33 22.22 -6.95
CA ASP A 350 3.11 23.39 -6.08
C ASP A 350 2.91 22.97 -4.61
N VAL A 351 2.23 21.85 -4.36
CA VAL A 351 2.07 21.31 -3.00
C VAL A 351 3.36 20.74 -2.46
N LEU A 352 4.15 20.03 -3.26
CA LEU A 352 5.46 19.50 -2.86
C LEU A 352 6.41 20.61 -2.45
N GLU A 353 6.53 21.67 -3.25
CA GLU A 353 7.42 22.80 -2.98
C GLU A 353 6.93 23.65 -1.81
N ASN A 354 5.67 24.10 -1.83
CA ASN A 354 5.17 25.10 -0.88
C ASN A 354 4.72 24.52 0.46
N LYS A 355 4.19 23.28 0.48
CA LYS A 355 3.68 22.68 1.70
C LYS A 355 4.65 21.68 2.34
N PHE A 356 5.32 20.88 1.52
CA PHE A 356 6.29 19.90 2.03
C PHE A 356 7.72 20.44 2.03
N GLY A 357 7.98 21.59 1.38
CA GLY A 357 9.28 22.27 1.40
C GLY A 357 10.39 21.46 0.72
N VAL A 358 10.05 20.62 -0.27
CA VAL A 358 10.98 19.76 -0.97
C VAL A 358 11.33 20.33 -2.34
N GLU A 359 12.57 20.15 -2.77
CA GLU A 359 13.05 20.60 -4.07
C GLU A 359 12.59 19.65 -5.17
N VAL A 360 11.93 20.17 -6.20
CA VAL A 360 11.47 19.40 -7.35
C VAL A 360 12.49 19.53 -8.49
N HIS A 361 13.04 18.39 -8.91
CA HIS A 361 13.88 18.30 -10.10
C HIS A 361 12.99 18.04 -11.31
N PHE A 362 12.97 18.96 -12.25
CA PHE A 362 12.21 18.80 -13.49
C PHE A 362 12.90 17.76 -14.38
N ALA A 363 12.12 16.92 -15.03
CA ALA A 363 12.63 16.02 -16.05
C ALA A 363 13.08 16.86 -17.24
N ASP A 364 14.38 16.95 -17.50
CA ASP A 364 14.88 17.52 -18.75
C ASP A 364 14.35 16.68 -19.90
N CYS A 365 13.61 17.30 -20.80
CA CYS A 365 13.02 16.64 -21.96
C CYS A 365 14.06 16.19 -23.01
N ASP A 366 15.35 16.45 -22.77
CA ASP A 366 16.43 16.27 -23.71
C ASP A 366 17.60 15.47 -23.09
N GLU A 367 17.41 14.17 -22.90
CA GLU A 367 18.50 13.19 -23.01
C GLU A 367 17.94 11.96 -23.74
N GLU A 368 17.76 12.10 -25.05
CA GLU A 368 17.87 10.97 -25.96
C GLU A 368 19.29 10.45 -25.82
N SER A 369 19.48 9.42 -25.01
CA SER A 369 20.73 8.65 -24.99
C SER A 369 20.88 7.97 -26.36
N GLU A 370 21.72 8.54 -27.21
CA GLU A 370 22.46 7.82 -28.23
C GLU A 370 23.35 6.78 -27.51
N ASP A 371 22.82 5.64 -27.17
CA ASP A 371 23.58 4.45 -26.81
C ASP A 371 22.67 3.24 -26.95
N ASP A 372 22.41 2.88 -28.24
CA ASP A 372 22.02 1.54 -28.69
C ASP A 372 22.42 1.38 -30.17
N GLU A 373 23.70 1.13 -30.42
CA GLU A 373 24.21 0.37 -31.55
C GLU A 373 25.18 -0.73 -31.06
#